data_421ad63f0032bdb85b115c6ef111866b
#
_entry.id   421ad63f0032bdb85b115c6ef111866b
#
_cell.length_a   1.000
_cell.length_b   1.000
_cell.length_c   1.000
_cell.angle_alpha   90.00
_cell.angle_beta   90.00
_cell.angle_gamma   90.00
#
_symmetry.space_group_name_H-M   'P 1'
#
loop_
_entity.id
_entity.type
_entity.pdbx_description
1 polymer ?
#
loop_
_entity_poly.entity_id
_entity_poly.type
_entity_poly.pdbx_seq_one_letter_code
_entity_poly.pdbx_strand_id
1 'polypeptide(L)'
;MSSIVTLTMNPAIDVSIAVDRIASGAKLRCQGGERDPGGGGVNVARVVQRLGADAVAVYPAGGVMGALLQQLVAREGGRSVAVPIAGETREDFTVLEKHS
;
A
#
# COMPACT_ATOMS: atom_id res chain seq x y z
N MET A 1 -26.17 -13.38 -2.75
CA MET A 1 -24.70 -13.33 -2.78
C MET A 1 -24.20 -12.42 -1.68
N SER A 2 -23.33 -12.94 -0.85
CA SER A 2 -22.73 -12.12 0.19
C SER A 2 -21.52 -11.41 -0.35
N SER A 3 -21.32 -10.16 0.04
CA SER A 3 -20.14 -9.39 -0.27
C SER A 3 -19.37 -9.12 1.02
N ILE A 4 -18.08 -8.94 0.86
CA ILE A 4 -17.16 -8.64 1.96
C ILE A 4 -16.80 -7.18 1.90
N VAL A 5 -16.92 -6.48 3.02
CA VAL A 5 -16.46 -5.11 3.17
C VAL A 5 -15.31 -5.11 4.16
N THR A 6 -14.17 -4.58 3.76
CA THR A 6 -13.04 -4.40 4.66
C THR A 6 -12.88 -2.94 5.02
N LEU A 7 -12.48 -2.68 6.25
CA LEU A 7 -12.20 -1.33 6.73
C LEU A 7 -10.76 -1.27 7.21
N THR A 8 -9.97 -0.41 6.58
CA THR A 8 -8.59 -0.17 6.98
C THR A 8 -8.50 1.24 7.53
N MET A 9 -8.26 1.37 8.84
CA MET A 9 -8.22 2.68 9.49
C MET A 9 -6.92 3.42 9.29
N ASN A 10 -5.84 2.71 9.02
CA ASN A 10 -4.51 3.31 8.87
C ASN A 10 -3.75 2.70 7.69
N PRO A 11 -4.23 2.93 6.46
CA PRO A 11 -3.53 2.41 5.29
C PRO A 11 -2.21 3.17 5.07
N ALA A 12 -1.38 2.61 4.20
CA ALA A 12 -0.10 3.20 3.88
C ALA A 12 0.27 2.89 2.44
N ILE A 13 1.25 3.64 1.92
CA ILE A 13 1.95 3.25 0.72
C ILE A 13 3.19 2.49 1.18
N ASP A 14 3.27 1.21 0.82
CA ASP A 14 4.40 0.36 1.15
C ASP A 14 5.46 0.50 0.06
N VAL A 15 6.63 1.03 0.43
CA VAL A 15 7.76 1.22 -0.48
C VAL A 15 8.82 0.19 -0.15
N SER A 16 9.18 -0.63 -1.12
CA SER A 16 10.23 -1.63 -0.97
C SER A 16 11.40 -1.26 -1.88
N ILE A 17 12.59 -1.18 -1.29
CA ILE A 17 13.82 -0.90 -2.01
C ILE A 17 14.88 -1.95 -1.65
N ALA A 18 15.84 -2.14 -2.54
CA ALA A 18 16.94 -3.06 -2.31
C ALA A 18 18.26 -2.29 -2.41
N VAL A 19 19.16 -2.60 -1.49
CA VAL A 19 20.52 -2.06 -1.48
C VAL A 19 21.50 -3.23 -1.36
N ASP A 20 22.75 -3.02 -1.80
CA ASP A 20 23.78 -4.07 -1.66
C ASP A 20 24.10 -4.31 -0.19
N ARG A 21 24.40 -3.25 0.54
CA ARG A 21 24.69 -3.31 1.98
C ARG A 21 24.17 -2.08 2.67
N ILE A 22 23.63 -2.27 3.85
CA ILE A 22 23.24 -1.17 4.73
C ILE A 22 24.47 -0.70 5.46
N ALA A 23 24.80 0.59 5.30
CA ALA A 23 25.97 1.19 5.95
C ALA A 23 25.60 2.58 6.45
N SER A 24 25.94 2.87 7.69
CA SER A 24 25.65 4.18 8.26
C SER A 24 26.65 5.22 7.73
N GLY A 25 26.19 6.46 7.58
CA GLY A 25 27.04 7.57 7.16
C GLY A 25 27.39 7.58 5.68
N ALA A 26 26.88 6.68 4.89
CA ALA A 26 27.17 6.59 3.46
C ALA A 26 25.89 6.73 2.63
N LYS A 27 26.04 7.26 1.42
CA LYS A 27 24.97 7.24 0.44
C LYS A 27 24.79 5.83 -0.07
N LEU A 28 23.56 5.33 -0.01
CA LEU A 28 23.24 4.00 -0.51
C LEU A 28 22.48 4.13 -1.83
N ARG A 29 22.91 3.37 -2.82
CA ARG A 29 22.19 3.29 -4.09
C ARG A 29 21.18 2.17 -4.04
N CYS A 30 19.93 2.53 -4.31
CA CYS A 30 18.83 1.58 -4.30
C CYS A 30 18.56 1.05 -5.69
N GLN A 31 18.18 -0.22 -5.76
CA GLN A 31 17.67 -0.81 -6.99
C GLN A 31 16.19 -1.10 -6.83
N GLY A 32 15.47 -0.89 -7.92
CA GLY A 32 14.04 -1.10 -7.92
C GLY A 32 13.32 0.06 -7.27
N GLY A 33 12.40 -0.24 -6.44
CA GLY A 33 11.51 0.72 -5.81
C GLY A 33 10.10 0.39 -6.23
N GLU A 34 9.46 -0.47 -5.46
CA GLU A 34 8.07 -0.83 -5.68
C GLU A 34 7.22 -0.12 -4.66
N ARG A 35 6.07 0.37 -5.12
CA ARG A 35 5.06 0.98 -4.27
C ARG A 35 3.78 0.18 -4.37
N ASP A 36 3.30 -0.28 -3.24
CA ASP A 36 2.09 -1.06 -3.14
C ASP A 36 1.15 -0.45 -2.11
N PRO A 37 -0.17 -0.60 -2.31
CA PRO A 37 -1.11 -0.18 -1.28
C PRO A 37 -1.01 -1.14 -0.09
N GLY A 38 -0.93 -0.59 1.11
CA GLY A 38 -0.78 -1.36 2.34
C GLY A 38 -1.91 -1.11 3.31
N GLY A 39 -2.05 -2.03 4.24
CA GLY A 39 -3.10 -2.04 5.25
C GLY A 39 -3.82 -3.37 5.26
N GLY A 40 -4.18 -3.84 6.45
CA GLY A 40 -4.75 -5.18 6.61
C GLY A 40 -6.01 -5.39 5.77
N GLY A 41 -6.96 -4.47 5.87
CA GLY A 41 -8.23 -4.59 5.14
C GLY A 41 -8.07 -4.44 3.64
N VAL A 42 -7.18 -3.54 3.19
CA VAL A 42 -6.88 -3.38 1.76
C VAL A 42 -6.27 -4.68 1.22
N ASN A 43 -5.34 -5.27 1.95
CA ASN A 43 -4.70 -6.52 1.54
C ASN A 43 -5.69 -7.68 1.49
N VAL A 44 -6.57 -7.79 2.48
CA VAL A 44 -7.61 -8.83 2.50
C VAL A 44 -8.56 -8.67 1.31
N ALA A 45 -9.03 -7.45 1.05
CA ALA A 45 -9.94 -7.20 -0.06
C ALA A 45 -9.29 -7.57 -1.40
N ARG A 46 -8.02 -7.23 -1.56
CA ARG A 46 -7.28 -7.55 -2.78
C ARG A 46 -7.20 -9.06 -3.01
N VAL A 47 -6.86 -9.82 -1.98
CA VAL A 47 -6.78 -11.29 -2.07
C VAL A 47 -8.15 -11.89 -2.37
N VAL A 48 -9.18 -11.45 -1.68
CA VAL A 48 -10.55 -11.93 -1.89
C VAL A 48 -11.00 -11.67 -3.32
N GLN A 49 -10.72 -10.49 -3.85
CA GLN A 49 -11.07 -10.14 -5.23
C GLN A 49 -10.32 -11.01 -6.24
N ARG A 50 -9.05 -11.29 -5.99
CA ARG A 50 -8.24 -12.18 -6.85
C ARG A 50 -8.76 -13.61 -6.85
N LEU A 51 -9.38 -14.02 -5.76
CA LEU A 51 -10.00 -15.35 -5.67
C LEU A 51 -11.40 -15.39 -6.31
N GLY A 52 -11.84 -14.27 -6.87
CA GLY A 52 -13.11 -14.20 -7.59
C GLY A 52 -14.32 -13.85 -6.75
N ALA A 53 -14.13 -13.56 -5.46
CA ALA A 53 -15.23 -13.14 -4.60
C ALA A 53 -15.40 -11.62 -4.64
N ASP A 54 -16.58 -11.16 -4.23
CA ASP A 54 -16.90 -9.73 -4.19
C ASP A 54 -16.41 -9.12 -2.87
N ALA A 55 -15.60 -8.08 -2.98
CA ALA A 55 -15.11 -7.36 -1.81
C ALA A 55 -14.98 -5.88 -2.13
N VAL A 56 -15.22 -5.04 -1.12
CA VAL A 56 -15.04 -3.59 -1.21
C VAL A 56 -14.09 -3.18 -0.09
N ALA A 57 -12.99 -2.51 -0.45
CA ALA A 57 -12.06 -1.94 0.51
C ALA A 57 -12.49 -0.51 0.84
N VAL A 58 -12.67 -0.20 2.11
CA VAL A 58 -12.97 1.15 2.60
C VAL A 58 -11.78 1.62 3.42
N TYR A 59 -11.25 2.78 3.10
CA TYR A 59 -10.06 3.30 3.76
C TYR A 59 -10.02 4.83 3.71
N PRO A 60 -9.42 5.49 4.70
CA PRO A 60 -9.18 6.93 4.64
C PRO A 60 -7.99 7.24 3.74
N ALA A 61 -8.05 8.38 3.06
CA ALA A 61 -6.93 8.84 2.23
C ALA A 61 -6.87 10.36 2.25
N GLY A 62 -5.67 10.91 2.39
CA GLY A 62 -5.48 12.35 2.45
C GLY A 62 -4.16 12.79 1.87
N GLY A 63 -4.12 14.03 1.38
CA GLY A 63 -2.94 14.65 0.83
C GLY A 63 -2.49 14.05 -0.49
N VAL A 64 -1.27 14.38 -0.89
CA VAL A 64 -0.66 13.87 -2.13
C VAL A 64 -0.47 12.35 -2.06
N MET A 65 -0.04 11.86 -0.90
CA MET A 65 0.15 10.42 -0.70
C MET A 65 -1.18 9.69 -0.73
N GLY A 66 -2.27 10.31 -0.25
CA GLY A 66 -3.60 9.72 -0.35
C GLY A 66 -4.07 9.57 -1.79
N ALA A 67 -3.78 10.57 -2.64
CA ALA A 67 -4.09 10.48 -4.06
C ALA A 67 -3.31 9.35 -4.73
N LEU A 68 -2.04 9.18 -4.39
CA LEU A 68 -1.23 8.10 -4.90
C LEU A 68 -1.76 6.73 -4.42
N LEU A 69 -2.14 6.63 -3.15
CA LEU A 69 -2.72 5.40 -2.60
C LEU A 69 -3.97 5.00 -3.38
N GLN A 70 -4.85 5.96 -3.69
CA GLN A 70 -6.05 5.67 -4.47
C GLN A 70 -5.71 5.12 -5.86
N GLN A 71 -4.68 5.68 -6.51
CA GLN A 71 -4.23 5.17 -7.80
C GLN A 71 -3.69 3.74 -7.70
N LEU A 72 -2.92 3.45 -6.65
CA LEU A 72 -2.37 2.12 -6.42
C LEU A 72 -3.46 1.09 -6.15
N VAL A 73 -4.47 1.45 -5.36
CA VAL A 73 -5.61 0.58 -5.09
C VAL A 73 -6.40 0.33 -6.37
N ALA A 74 -6.65 1.37 -7.16
CA ALA A 74 -7.39 1.25 -8.42
C ALA A 74 -6.67 0.36 -9.42
N ARG A 75 -5.34 0.40 -9.44
CA ARG A 75 -4.54 -0.43 -10.34
C ARG A 75 -4.73 -1.93 -10.10
N GLU A 76 -5.11 -2.31 -8.89
CA GLU A 76 -5.41 -3.71 -8.56
C GLU A 76 -6.74 -4.19 -9.15
N GLY A 77 -7.55 -3.29 -9.67
CA GLY A 77 -8.79 -3.63 -10.40
C GLY A 77 -9.99 -3.94 -9.52
N GLY A 78 -9.89 -3.80 -8.22
CA GLY A 78 -10.98 -4.10 -7.31
C GLY A 78 -11.85 -2.89 -7.00
N ARG A 79 -12.92 -3.14 -6.24
CA ARG A 79 -13.82 -2.10 -5.77
C ARG A 79 -13.28 -1.50 -4.47
N SER A 80 -13.29 -0.19 -4.38
CA SER A 80 -12.81 0.51 -3.19
C SER A 80 -13.53 1.83 -3.00
N VAL A 81 -13.56 2.29 -1.76
CA VAL A 81 -14.10 3.61 -1.39
C VAL A 81 -13.07 4.30 -0.52
N ALA A 82 -12.55 5.41 -1.00
CA ALA A 82 -11.64 6.25 -0.23
C ALA A 82 -12.44 7.32 0.50
N VAL A 83 -12.24 7.44 1.81
CA VAL A 83 -12.87 8.46 2.64
C VAL A 83 -11.87 9.59 2.81
N PRO A 84 -12.16 10.81 2.36
CA PRO A 84 -11.21 11.92 2.48
C PRO A 84 -10.93 12.26 3.94
N ILE A 85 -9.66 12.53 4.25
CA ILE A 85 -9.23 13.02 5.56
C ILE A 85 -8.32 14.22 5.37
N ALA A 86 -8.20 15.03 6.43
CA ALA A 86 -7.35 16.22 6.40
C ALA A 86 -5.86 15.87 6.50
N GLY A 87 -5.53 14.78 7.17
CA GLY A 87 -4.14 14.36 7.34
C GLY A 87 -3.57 13.70 6.10
N GLU A 88 -2.24 13.61 6.05
CA GLU A 88 -1.50 12.97 4.95
C GLU A 88 -1.47 11.46 5.15
N THR A 89 -1.71 10.71 4.09
CA THR A 89 -1.50 9.26 4.10
C THR A 89 -0.01 8.96 4.31
N ARG A 90 0.28 7.96 5.13
CA ARG A 90 1.65 7.61 5.50
C ARG A 90 2.31 6.71 4.47
N GLU A 91 3.64 6.68 4.51
CA GLU A 91 4.45 5.73 3.75
C GLU A 91 5.22 4.85 4.71
N ASP A 92 5.37 3.57 4.35
CA ASP A 92 6.26 2.63 5.04
C ASP A 92 7.39 2.25 4.11
N PHE A 93 8.59 2.18 4.65
CA PHE A 93 9.76 1.80 3.87
C PHE A 93 10.31 0.47 4.35
N THR A 94 10.56 -0.43 3.41
CA THR A 94 11.29 -1.66 3.65
C THR A 94 12.58 -1.62 2.83
N VAL A 95 13.71 -1.76 3.51
CA VAL A 95 15.02 -1.78 2.87
C VAL A 95 15.55 -3.20 2.97
N LEU A 96 15.80 -3.83 1.82
CA LEU A 96 16.32 -5.19 1.76
C LEU A 96 17.82 -5.12 1.44
N GLU A 97 18.61 -5.76 2.28
CA GLU A 97 20.04 -5.90 2.05
C GLU A 97 20.30 -7.18 1.27
N LYS A 98 20.96 -7.06 0.12
CA LYS A 98 21.21 -8.22 -0.75
C LYS A 98 22.32 -9.11 -0.24
N HIS A 99 23.29 -8.54 0.45
CA HIS A 99 24.47 -9.26 0.96
C HIS A 99 24.53 -9.10 2.47
N SER A 100 23.85 -9.97 3.17
CA SER A 100 23.83 -9.98 4.64
C SER A 100 24.82 -11.01 5.18
#